data_ac73fdeb368761758577b57bbdeb3a13
#
_entry.id   ac73fdeb368761758577b57bbdeb3a13
#
_cell.length_a   1.000
_cell.length_b   1.000
_cell.length_c   1.000
_cell.angle_alpha   90.00
_cell.angle_beta   90.00
_cell.angle_gamma   90.00
#
_symmetry.space_group_name_H-M   'P 1'
#
loop_
_entity.id
_entity.type
_entity.pdbx_description
1 polymer ?
#
loop_
_entity_poly.entity_id
_entity_poly.type
_entity_poly.pdbx_seq_one_letter_code
_entity_poly.pdbx_strand_id
1 'polypeptide(L)'
;IVGIKMKKGVHLKAWQSFVLLFFTTGMATSNAAKTMLAGLFTNGWKGFFSKKFLFIGIILPFLFLIGIRQYQYYTLEVPQKEVIKGIVDKKMKKDAAKTTAHFNARNKWMKEHTGKPAGDGPITKMMDISTPRIKTLVENVFGESIILHKHYLLKDVSWDRPIFVAYTHWYKYVIEATIVLLFIAGIFVARREKFFQMLLAWLACDVTLHLILGFGINEVYIMTAGWAFIIPIAIGFLLRKLSTKYAYFLNFLLILFTVYLAIYNGGNIAQYLLL
;
A
#
# COMPACT_ATOMS: atom_id res chain seq x y z
N ILE A 1 12.36 -9.96 11.14
CA ILE A 1 13.25 -9.57 12.27
C ILE A 1 12.40 -9.16 13.47
N VAL A 2 11.50 -8.18 13.35
CA VAL A 2 10.69 -7.66 14.48
C VAL A 2 9.87 -8.76 15.15
N GLY A 3 9.10 -9.56 14.40
CA GLY A 3 8.28 -10.64 14.94
C GLY A 3 9.09 -11.69 15.71
N ILE A 4 10.27 -12.05 15.21
CA ILE A 4 11.18 -12.98 15.90
C ILE A 4 11.67 -12.38 17.22
N LYS A 5 12.02 -11.09 17.25
CA LYS A 5 12.45 -10.41 18.47
C LYS A 5 11.33 -10.30 19.50
N MET A 6 10.10 -9.97 19.04
CA MET A 6 8.94 -9.94 19.92
C MET A 6 8.65 -11.32 20.54
N LYS A 7 8.73 -12.39 19.74
CA LYS A 7 8.54 -13.77 20.23
C LYS A 7 9.60 -14.16 21.27
N LYS A 8 10.85 -13.71 21.08
CA LYS A 8 11.96 -13.98 21.99
C LYS A 8 12.07 -13.00 23.17
N GLY A 9 11.18 -11.99 23.27
CA GLY A 9 11.27 -10.95 24.29
C GLY A 9 12.53 -10.07 24.21
N VAL A 10 13.16 -9.99 23.03
CA VAL A 10 14.41 -9.27 22.83
C VAL A 10 14.15 -7.90 22.20
N HIS A 11 14.72 -6.86 22.76
CA HIS A 11 14.61 -5.49 22.26
C HIS A 11 15.20 -5.30 20.85
N LEU A 12 14.60 -4.40 20.08
CA LEU A 12 15.16 -3.92 18.81
C LEU A 12 16.32 -2.96 19.13
N LYS A 13 17.53 -3.26 18.64
CA LYS A 13 18.69 -2.38 18.82
C LYS A 13 18.52 -1.11 17.97
N ALA A 14 19.07 0.01 18.42
CA ALA A 14 18.95 1.30 17.73
C ALA A 14 19.46 1.24 16.28
N TRP A 15 20.60 0.59 16.01
CA TRP A 15 21.11 0.43 14.64
C TRP A 15 20.19 -0.42 13.75
N GLN A 16 19.48 -1.42 14.31
CA GLN A 16 18.52 -2.22 13.56
C GLN A 16 17.28 -1.39 13.20
N SER A 17 16.85 -0.52 14.13
CA SER A 17 15.79 0.45 13.85
C SER A 17 16.22 1.44 12.76
N PHE A 18 17.47 1.92 12.80
CA PHE A 18 18.05 2.76 11.76
C PHE A 18 17.93 2.10 10.38
N VAL A 19 18.44 0.88 10.24
CA VAL A 19 18.41 0.15 8.95
C VAL A 19 16.97 -0.07 8.46
N LEU A 20 16.09 -0.53 9.36
CA LEU A 20 14.69 -0.73 9.01
C LEU A 20 14.03 0.58 8.59
N LEU A 21 14.15 1.63 9.37
CA LEU A 21 13.51 2.91 9.10
C LEU A 21 14.07 3.55 7.82
N PHE A 22 15.38 3.51 7.62
CA PHE A 22 16.02 4.04 6.43
C PHE A 22 15.50 3.40 5.15
N PHE A 23 15.53 2.07 5.07
CA PHE A 23 15.08 1.37 3.86
C PHE A 23 13.56 1.43 3.68
N THR A 24 12.77 1.21 4.73
CA THR A 24 11.30 1.21 4.57
C THR A 24 10.75 2.59 4.26
N THR A 25 11.29 3.64 4.89
CA THR A 25 10.89 5.04 4.62
C THR A 25 11.42 5.52 3.27
N GLY A 26 12.62 5.07 2.87
CA GLY A 26 13.18 5.34 1.55
C GLY A 26 12.33 4.75 0.40
N MET A 27 11.66 3.63 0.64
CA MET A 27 10.70 3.06 -0.32
C MET A 27 9.37 3.82 -0.33
N ALA A 28 8.82 4.13 0.85
CA ALA A 28 7.60 4.92 0.99
C ALA A 28 7.58 5.61 2.36
N THR A 29 7.38 6.92 2.38
CA THR A 29 7.37 7.72 3.63
C THR A 29 6.30 7.26 4.62
N SER A 30 5.18 6.74 4.17
CA SER A 30 4.13 6.15 5.00
C SER A 30 4.61 4.98 5.87
N ASN A 31 5.65 4.26 5.44
CA ASN A 31 6.21 3.15 6.20
C ASN A 31 6.98 3.60 7.46
N ALA A 32 7.33 4.90 7.57
CA ALA A 32 7.97 5.43 8.75
C ALA A 32 7.16 5.17 10.03
N ALA A 33 5.85 5.47 9.98
CA ALA A 33 4.94 5.25 11.10
C ALA A 33 4.91 3.77 11.52
N LYS A 34 4.85 2.84 10.56
CA LYS A 34 4.84 1.40 10.81
C LYS A 34 6.14 0.93 11.48
N THR A 35 7.29 1.42 11.01
CA THR A 35 8.59 1.05 11.58
C THR A 35 8.76 1.63 12.99
N MET A 36 8.30 2.84 13.24
CA MET A 36 8.28 3.44 14.57
C MET A 36 7.37 2.66 15.53
N LEU A 37 6.17 2.27 15.10
CA LEU A 37 5.29 1.39 15.87
C LEU A 37 5.95 0.04 16.18
N ALA A 38 6.65 -0.57 15.20
CA ALA A 38 7.39 -1.80 15.43
C ALA A 38 8.46 -1.62 16.54
N GLY A 39 9.17 -0.50 16.53
CA GLY A 39 10.10 -0.13 17.58
C GLY A 39 9.43 0.01 18.95
N LEU A 40 8.27 0.69 19.00
CA LEU A 40 7.48 0.88 20.21
C LEU A 40 6.96 -0.46 20.79
N PHE A 41 6.36 -1.30 19.95
CA PHE A 41 5.86 -2.61 20.36
C PHE A 41 6.97 -3.56 20.84
N THR A 42 8.17 -3.44 20.26
CA THR A 42 9.32 -4.31 20.62
C THR A 42 10.01 -3.85 21.89
N ASN A 43 10.23 -2.54 22.03
CA ASN A 43 11.04 -1.96 23.11
C ASN A 43 10.21 -1.43 24.29
N GLY A 44 8.88 -1.29 24.11
CA GLY A 44 8.01 -0.59 25.05
C GLY A 44 8.34 0.91 25.14
N TRP A 45 7.56 1.66 25.91
CA TRP A 45 7.70 3.11 26.02
C TRP A 45 9.10 3.56 26.47
N LYS A 46 9.62 2.99 27.55
CA LYS A 46 10.92 3.39 28.10
C LYS A 46 12.08 3.14 27.13
N GLY A 47 12.08 1.98 26.46
CA GLY A 47 13.13 1.63 25.50
C GLY A 47 13.04 2.45 24.22
N PHE A 48 11.81 2.69 23.71
CA PHE A 48 11.57 3.48 22.51
C PHE A 48 11.99 4.95 22.71
N PHE A 49 11.65 5.57 23.83
CA PHE A 49 12.00 6.96 24.15
C PHE A 49 13.39 7.14 24.76
N SER A 50 14.23 6.10 24.79
CA SER A 50 15.62 6.27 25.22
C SER A 50 16.39 7.18 24.25
N LYS A 51 17.25 8.07 24.76
CA LYS A 51 18.03 9.03 23.94
C LYS A 51 18.77 8.35 22.79
N LYS A 52 19.40 7.20 23.06
CA LYS A 52 20.14 6.43 22.06
C LYS A 52 19.23 5.90 20.95
N PHE A 53 18.04 5.37 21.28
CA PHE A 53 17.13 4.82 20.30
C PHE A 53 16.48 5.93 19.46
N LEU A 54 16.08 7.04 20.08
CA LEU A 54 15.53 8.19 19.37
C LEU A 54 16.55 8.78 18.39
N PHE A 55 17.77 9.05 18.85
CA PHE A 55 18.77 9.68 18.00
C PHE A 55 19.23 8.75 16.87
N ILE A 56 19.75 7.56 17.21
CA ILE A 56 20.32 6.64 16.21
C ILE A 56 19.21 5.91 15.42
N GLY A 57 18.16 5.46 16.10
CA GLY A 57 17.15 4.60 15.50
C GLY A 57 16.07 5.36 14.73
N ILE A 58 15.86 6.65 15.01
CA ILE A 58 14.78 7.44 14.42
C ILE A 58 15.32 8.71 13.73
N ILE A 59 15.99 9.62 14.44
CA ILE A 59 16.37 10.92 13.89
C ILE A 59 17.41 10.76 12.76
N LEU A 60 18.45 9.99 13.03
CA LEU A 60 19.57 9.82 12.11
C LEU A 60 19.15 9.27 10.73
N PRO A 61 18.29 8.22 10.60
CA PRO A 61 17.82 7.77 9.29
C PRO A 61 17.02 8.84 8.53
N PHE A 62 16.23 9.68 9.21
CA PHE A 62 15.54 10.79 8.55
C PHE A 62 16.50 11.84 8.01
N LEU A 63 17.56 12.19 8.79
CA LEU A 63 18.59 13.13 8.33
C LEU A 63 19.29 12.60 7.05
N PHE A 64 19.64 11.32 7.04
CA PHE A 64 20.21 10.68 5.83
C PHE A 64 19.27 10.74 4.66
N LEU A 65 17.97 10.40 4.85
CA LEU A 65 16.96 10.44 3.77
C LEU A 65 16.76 11.86 3.26
N ILE A 66 16.72 12.86 4.12
CA ILE A 66 16.65 14.27 3.71
C ILE A 66 17.89 14.64 2.89
N GLY A 67 19.08 14.27 3.30
CA GLY A 67 20.30 14.50 2.55
C GLY A 67 20.29 13.86 1.17
N ILE A 68 19.90 12.58 1.09
CA ILE A 68 19.74 11.87 -0.19
C ILE A 68 18.68 12.54 -1.07
N ARG A 69 17.55 12.94 -0.48
CA ARG A 69 16.48 13.63 -1.21
C ARG A 69 16.93 14.96 -1.79
N GLN A 70 17.69 15.76 -1.03
CA GLN A 70 18.26 17.01 -1.51
C GLN A 70 19.29 16.77 -2.63
N TYR A 71 20.17 15.78 -2.45
CA TYR A 71 21.11 15.39 -3.49
C TYR A 71 20.38 15.01 -4.80
N GLN A 72 19.38 14.13 -4.71
CA GLN A 72 18.58 13.71 -5.88
C GLN A 72 17.84 14.89 -6.53
N TYR A 73 17.31 15.80 -5.72
CA TYR A 73 16.63 16.98 -6.24
C TYR A 73 17.54 17.82 -7.15
N TYR A 74 18.73 18.18 -6.66
CA TYR A 74 19.65 19.02 -7.42
C TYR A 74 20.35 18.30 -8.57
N THR A 75 20.68 17.01 -8.41
CA THR A 75 21.46 16.28 -9.42
C THR A 75 20.60 15.60 -10.48
N LEU A 76 19.36 15.26 -10.18
CA LEU A 76 18.48 14.52 -11.08
C LEU A 76 17.23 15.32 -11.47
N GLU A 77 16.46 15.80 -10.48
CA GLU A 77 15.15 16.39 -10.77
C GLU A 77 15.25 17.75 -11.45
N VAL A 78 16.16 18.61 -11.01
CA VAL A 78 16.33 19.95 -11.62
C VAL A 78 16.77 19.81 -13.08
N PRO A 79 17.84 19.07 -13.42
CA PRO A 79 18.22 18.86 -14.83
C PRO A 79 17.12 18.17 -15.65
N GLN A 80 16.42 17.19 -15.08
CA GLN A 80 15.32 16.50 -15.78
C GLN A 80 14.17 17.46 -16.12
N LYS A 81 13.81 18.38 -15.22
CA LYS A 81 12.78 19.40 -15.47
C LYS A 81 13.17 20.33 -16.62
N GLU A 82 14.44 20.70 -16.72
CA GLU A 82 14.93 21.52 -17.82
C GLU A 82 14.85 20.77 -19.16
N VAL A 83 15.24 19.48 -19.18
CA VAL A 83 15.13 18.63 -20.38
C VAL A 83 13.66 18.48 -20.80
N ILE A 84 12.75 18.20 -19.87
CA ILE A 84 11.31 18.07 -20.14
C ILE A 84 10.77 19.39 -20.69
N LYS A 85 11.12 20.53 -20.07
CA LYS A 85 10.73 21.85 -20.56
C LYS A 85 11.18 22.05 -21.99
N GLY A 86 12.44 21.74 -22.30
CA GLY A 86 12.98 21.85 -23.67
C GLY A 86 12.23 20.96 -24.68
N ILE A 87 11.81 19.75 -24.28
CA ILE A 87 11.00 18.86 -25.12
C ILE A 87 9.60 19.45 -25.37
N VAL A 88 8.96 19.98 -24.33
CA VAL A 88 7.65 20.64 -24.44
C VAL A 88 7.72 21.84 -25.33
N ASP A 89 8.73 22.72 -25.14
CA ASP A 89 8.94 23.91 -25.96
C ASP A 89 9.17 23.58 -27.45
N LYS A 90 9.93 22.51 -27.73
CA LYS A 90 10.11 22.00 -29.11
C LYS A 90 8.79 21.51 -29.72
N LYS A 91 7.98 20.77 -28.96
CA LYS A 91 6.66 20.31 -29.40
C LYS A 91 5.70 21.48 -29.63
N MET A 92 5.71 22.47 -28.75
CA MET A 92 4.90 23.67 -28.90
C MET A 92 5.30 24.46 -30.15
N LYS A 93 6.60 24.60 -30.44
CA LYS A 93 7.09 25.28 -31.69
C LYS A 93 6.69 24.51 -32.95
N LYS A 94 6.63 23.14 -32.87
CA LYS A 94 6.28 22.30 -34.03
C LYS A 94 4.79 22.29 -34.32
N ASP A 95 3.96 22.13 -33.29
CA ASP A 95 2.49 22.07 -33.40
C ASP A 95 1.86 22.48 -32.06
N ALA A 96 1.65 23.79 -31.90
CA ALA A 96 1.06 24.34 -30.68
C ALA A 96 -0.37 23.86 -30.44
N ALA A 97 -1.18 23.77 -31.51
CA ALA A 97 -2.57 23.37 -31.40
C ALA A 97 -2.71 21.93 -30.89
N LYS A 98 -1.98 20.98 -31.50
CA LYS A 98 -1.97 19.58 -31.10
C LYS A 98 -1.41 19.37 -29.67
N THR A 99 -0.33 20.08 -29.33
CA THR A 99 0.29 20.00 -28.01
C THR A 99 -0.66 20.53 -26.94
N THR A 100 -1.30 21.66 -27.17
CA THR A 100 -2.28 22.26 -26.26
C THR A 100 -3.52 21.35 -26.13
N ALA A 101 -4.03 20.81 -27.22
CA ALA A 101 -5.16 19.88 -27.21
C ALA A 101 -4.84 18.63 -26.36
N HIS A 102 -3.63 18.08 -26.49
CA HIS A 102 -3.18 16.94 -25.66
C HIS A 102 -3.15 17.28 -24.15
N PHE A 103 -2.58 18.42 -23.77
CA PHE A 103 -2.56 18.85 -22.37
C PHE A 103 -3.98 19.12 -21.83
N ASN A 104 -4.85 19.72 -22.63
CA ASN A 104 -6.23 19.99 -22.24
C ASN A 104 -7.02 18.68 -22.06
N ALA A 105 -6.87 17.72 -22.98
CA ALA A 105 -7.48 16.39 -22.86
C ALA A 105 -7.02 15.66 -21.58
N ARG A 106 -5.69 15.67 -21.31
CA ARG A 106 -5.13 15.12 -20.09
C ARG A 106 -5.69 15.80 -18.84
N ASN A 107 -5.68 17.13 -18.81
CA ASN A 107 -6.17 17.89 -17.65
C ASN A 107 -7.66 17.68 -17.42
N LYS A 108 -8.47 17.57 -18.48
CA LYS A 108 -9.89 17.22 -18.39
C LYS A 108 -10.06 15.83 -17.80
N TRP A 109 -9.36 14.84 -18.36
CA TRP A 109 -9.39 13.46 -17.87
C TRP A 109 -8.99 13.38 -16.38
N MET A 110 -7.90 14.04 -15.98
CA MET A 110 -7.46 14.10 -14.58
C MET A 110 -8.55 14.67 -13.66
N LYS A 111 -9.22 15.76 -14.08
CA LYS A 111 -10.33 16.34 -13.29
C LYS A 111 -11.52 15.40 -13.13
N GLU A 112 -11.79 14.58 -14.12
CA GLU A 112 -12.92 13.64 -14.12
C GLU A 112 -12.61 12.37 -13.30
N HIS A 113 -11.32 11.97 -13.22
CA HIS A 113 -10.88 10.71 -12.62
C HIS A 113 -10.12 10.88 -11.29
N THR A 114 -9.69 12.07 -10.94
CA THR A 114 -9.19 12.38 -9.60
C THR A 114 -10.30 12.96 -8.75
N GLY A 115 -10.36 12.56 -7.50
CA GLY A 115 -11.35 13.10 -6.57
C GLY A 115 -11.10 14.55 -6.21
N LYS A 116 -12.00 15.11 -5.40
CA LYS A 116 -11.87 16.49 -4.92
C LYS A 116 -10.83 16.55 -3.79
N PRO A 117 -9.79 17.37 -3.92
CA PRO A 117 -8.80 17.52 -2.87
C PRO A 117 -9.40 18.08 -1.59
N ALA A 118 -8.87 17.66 -0.44
CA ALA A 118 -9.31 18.13 0.86
C ALA A 118 -8.92 19.60 1.13
N GLY A 119 -7.99 20.15 0.37
CA GLY A 119 -7.55 21.54 0.51
C GLY A 119 -6.40 21.89 -0.45
N ASP A 120 -5.90 23.12 -0.38
CA ASP A 120 -4.89 23.65 -1.30
C ASP A 120 -3.43 23.41 -0.87
N GLY A 121 -3.21 22.90 0.34
CA GLY A 121 -1.88 22.59 0.87
C GLY A 121 -1.22 21.40 0.15
N PRO A 122 0.12 21.27 0.21
CA PRO A 122 0.85 20.21 -0.49
C PRO A 122 0.38 18.79 -0.14
N ILE A 123 0.01 18.56 1.12
CA ILE A 123 -0.47 17.26 1.62
C ILE A 123 -1.97 17.11 1.35
N THR A 124 -2.76 18.15 1.62
CA THR A 124 -4.23 18.12 1.47
C THR A 124 -4.68 18.02 0.01
N LYS A 125 -3.87 18.47 -0.94
CA LYS A 125 -4.10 18.25 -2.38
C LYS A 125 -4.02 16.79 -2.79
N MET A 126 -3.31 15.96 -2.04
CA MET A 126 -3.16 14.52 -2.29
C MET A 126 -4.23 13.69 -1.58
N MET A 127 -5.06 14.32 -0.76
CA MET A 127 -6.16 13.68 -0.02
C MET A 127 -7.47 13.92 -0.78
N ASP A 128 -8.24 12.87 -0.97
CA ASP A 128 -9.53 12.92 -1.65
C ASP A 128 -10.69 12.76 -0.66
N ILE A 129 -11.62 13.70 -0.67
CA ILE A 129 -12.82 13.67 0.17
C ILE A 129 -14.08 13.22 -0.57
N SER A 130 -14.03 13.08 -1.88
CA SER A 130 -15.20 12.84 -2.74
C SER A 130 -15.42 11.39 -3.14
N THR A 131 -14.36 10.58 -3.21
CA THR A 131 -14.44 9.17 -3.63
C THR A 131 -15.19 8.32 -2.59
N PRO A 132 -16.21 7.53 -2.97
CA PRO A 132 -17.01 6.73 -2.05
C PRO A 132 -16.18 5.65 -1.34
N ARG A 133 -16.08 5.72 -0.01
CA ARG A 133 -15.21 4.86 0.82
C ARG A 133 -15.59 3.38 0.77
N ILE A 134 -16.90 3.07 0.85
CA ILE A 134 -17.39 1.68 0.83
C ILE A 134 -17.08 1.04 -0.53
N LYS A 135 -17.34 1.77 -1.62
CA LYS A 135 -17.04 1.25 -2.97
C LYS A 135 -15.54 1.04 -3.16
N THR A 136 -14.70 1.96 -2.66
CA THR A 136 -13.24 1.80 -2.65
C THR A 136 -12.82 0.56 -1.86
N LEU A 137 -13.45 0.31 -0.71
CA LEU A 137 -13.14 -0.86 0.11
C LEU A 137 -13.41 -2.16 -0.64
N VAL A 138 -14.57 -2.27 -1.30
CA VAL A 138 -14.96 -3.47 -2.03
C VAL A 138 -14.17 -3.61 -3.34
N GLU A 139 -14.15 -2.60 -4.19
CA GLU A 139 -13.61 -2.77 -5.55
C GLU A 139 -12.07 -2.67 -5.59
N ASN A 140 -11.46 -1.83 -4.75
CA ASN A 140 -10.04 -1.55 -4.83
C ASN A 140 -9.24 -2.15 -3.68
N VAL A 141 -9.67 -2.01 -2.41
CA VAL A 141 -8.89 -2.47 -1.26
C VAL A 141 -8.90 -4.00 -1.18
N PHE A 142 -10.05 -4.63 -1.20
CA PHE A 142 -10.14 -6.09 -1.14
C PHE A 142 -10.34 -6.72 -2.52
N GLY A 143 -11.04 -6.05 -3.45
CA GLY A 143 -11.30 -6.56 -4.78
C GLY A 143 -10.01 -6.75 -5.57
N GLU A 144 -9.52 -5.70 -6.19
CA GLU A 144 -8.35 -5.78 -7.07
C GLU A 144 -7.05 -6.18 -6.37
N SER A 145 -6.94 -5.87 -5.09
CA SER A 145 -5.79 -6.29 -4.29
C SER A 145 -5.68 -7.80 -4.11
N ILE A 146 -6.79 -8.54 -4.26
CA ILE A 146 -6.83 -9.99 -4.12
C ILE A 146 -6.96 -10.66 -5.48
N ILE A 147 -7.87 -10.17 -6.34
CA ILE A 147 -8.17 -10.74 -7.67
C ILE A 147 -7.99 -9.65 -8.72
N LEU A 148 -6.98 -9.78 -9.57
CA LEU A 148 -6.65 -8.78 -10.58
C LEU A 148 -7.76 -8.64 -11.64
N HIS A 149 -7.94 -7.42 -12.15
CA HIS A 149 -8.84 -7.15 -13.28
C HIS A 149 -8.12 -7.35 -14.62
N LYS A 150 -8.53 -8.38 -15.38
CA LYS A 150 -7.86 -8.77 -16.62
C LYS A 150 -7.70 -7.62 -17.63
N HIS A 151 -8.74 -6.80 -17.81
CA HIS A 151 -8.75 -5.76 -18.86
C HIS A 151 -8.05 -4.46 -18.44
N TYR A 152 -7.74 -4.30 -17.15
CA TYR A 152 -7.15 -3.08 -16.58
C TYR A 152 -5.85 -3.37 -15.84
N LEU A 153 -5.28 -4.56 -16.05
CA LEU A 153 -4.03 -4.97 -15.42
C LEU A 153 -2.90 -4.05 -15.85
N LEU A 154 -2.26 -3.40 -14.88
CA LEU A 154 -1.15 -2.48 -15.08
C LEU A 154 -1.40 -1.37 -16.12
N LYS A 155 -2.64 -1.20 -16.59
CA LYS A 155 -2.99 -0.05 -17.39
C LYS A 155 -2.81 1.20 -16.55
N ASP A 156 -2.11 2.13 -17.13
CA ASP A 156 -1.77 3.38 -16.46
C ASP A 156 -3.07 4.04 -15.98
N VAL A 157 -3.13 4.22 -14.71
CA VAL A 157 -4.17 4.93 -13.99
C VAL A 157 -4.44 6.30 -14.63
N SER A 158 -3.45 6.85 -15.33
CA SER A 158 -3.54 8.18 -15.94
C SER A 158 -4.49 8.27 -17.14
N TRP A 159 -4.82 7.19 -17.87
CA TRP A 159 -5.49 7.34 -19.16
C TRP A 159 -6.63 6.37 -19.44
N ASP A 160 -6.50 5.12 -19.04
CA ASP A 160 -7.38 4.05 -19.54
C ASP A 160 -8.18 3.36 -18.45
N ARG A 161 -7.92 3.67 -17.18
CA ARG A 161 -8.55 2.98 -16.09
C ARG A 161 -9.59 3.85 -15.39
N PRO A 162 -10.82 3.39 -15.24
CA PRO A 162 -11.78 4.05 -14.37
C PRO A 162 -11.36 3.90 -12.91
N ILE A 163 -11.81 4.82 -12.03
CA ILE A 163 -11.53 4.79 -10.58
C ILE A 163 -11.96 3.46 -9.97
N PHE A 164 -13.11 2.93 -10.43
CA PHE A 164 -13.64 1.65 -9.99
C PHE A 164 -13.82 0.71 -11.19
N VAL A 165 -13.33 -0.50 -11.04
CA VAL A 165 -13.55 -1.60 -11.98
C VAL A 165 -14.31 -2.69 -11.26
N ALA A 166 -15.54 -2.97 -11.69
CA ALA A 166 -16.35 -4.06 -11.15
C ALA A 166 -16.00 -5.40 -11.81
N TYR A 167 -16.12 -6.50 -11.07
CA TYR A 167 -15.99 -7.83 -11.65
C TYR A 167 -17.18 -8.18 -12.53
N THR A 168 -16.91 -8.78 -13.69
CA THR A 168 -17.95 -9.30 -14.59
C THR A 168 -18.66 -10.54 -14.04
N HIS A 169 -18.01 -11.29 -13.15
CA HIS A 169 -18.52 -12.56 -12.62
C HIS A 169 -18.73 -12.49 -11.12
N TRP A 170 -19.92 -12.81 -10.66
CA TRP A 170 -20.33 -12.76 -9.25
C TRP A 170 -19.49 -13.64 -8.32
N TYR A 171 -18.98 -14.79 -8.81
CA TYR A 171 -18.19 -15.72 -7.99
C TYR A 171 -16.88 -15.08 -7.47
N LYS A 172 -16.34 -14.06 -8.15
CA LYS A 172 -15.16 -13.34 -7.68
C LYS A 172 -15.45 -12.57 -6.40
N TYR A 173 -16.62 -11.94 -6.32
CA TYR A 173 -17.08 -11.31 -5.08
C TYR A 173 -17.29 -12.32 -3.95
N VAL A 174 -17.72 -13.55 -4.27
CA VAL A 174 -17.85 -14.62 -3.26
C VAL A 174 -16.48 -15.04 -2.72
N ILE A 175 -15.47 -15.18 -3.59
CA ILE A 175 -14.10 -15.49 -3.16
C ILE A 175 -13.56 -14.35 -2.29
N GLU A 176 -13.69 -13.11 -2.75
CA GLU A 176 -13.29 -11.92 -1.99
C GLU A 176 -13.96 -11.88 -0.62
N ALA A 177 -15.29 -11.95 -0.58
CA ALA A 177 -16.05 -11.92 0.65
C ALA A 177 -15.64 -13.05 1.62
N THR A 178 -15.37 -14.25 1.09
CA THR A 178 -14.91 -15.39 1.91
C THR A 178 -13.55 -15.09 2.53
N ILE A 179 -12.60 -14.57 1.76
CA ILE A 179 -11.27 -14.20 2.26
C ILE A 179 -11.38 -13.09 3.31
N VAL A 180 -12.22 -12.08 3.07
CA VAL A 180 -12.45 -10.97 4.02
C VAL A 180 -13.09 -11.48 5.32
N LEU A 181 -14.08 -12.37 5.24
CA LEU A 181 -14.70 -12.98 6.43
C LEU A 181 -13.71 -13.80 7.23
N LEU A 182 -12.87 -14.62 6.57
CA LEU A 182 -11.80 -15.37 7.22
C LEU A 182 -10.76 -14.43 7.86
N PHE A 183 -10.43 -13.34 7.21
CA PHE A 183 -9.55 -12.31 7.76
C PHE A 183 -10.13 -11.68 9.02
N ILE A 184 -11.39 -11.26 8.98
CA ILE A 184 -12.09 -10.70 10.15
C ILE A 184 -12.13 -11.71 11.30
N ALA A 185 -12.50 -12.97 11.02
CA ALA A 185 -12.49 -14.02 12.03
C ALA A 185 -11.10 -14.23 12.64
N GLY A 186 -10.06 -14.21 11.79
CA GLY A 186 -8.66 -14.27 12.22
C GLY A 186 -8.25 -13.10 13.11
N ILE A 187 -8.70 -11.87 12.81
CA ILE A 187 -8.49 -10.68 13.65
C ILE A 187 -9.10 -10.91 15.05
N PHE A 188 -10.35 -11.39 15.13
CA PHE A 188 -11.00 -11.64 16.42
C PHE A 188 -10.24 -12.66 17.26
N VAL A 189 -9.70 -13.70 16.64
CA VAL A 189 -8.92 -14.74 17.32
C VAL A 189 -7.55 -14.19 17.78
N ALA A 190 -6.87 -13.44 16.92
CA ALA A 190 -5.50 -13.00 17.14
C ALA A 190 -5.36 -11.67 17.92
N ARG A 191 -6.47 -10.94 18.15
CA ARG A 191 -6.46 -9.57 18.70
C ARG A 191 -5.72 -9.38 20.03
N ARG A 192 -5.52 -10.44 20.80
CA ARG A 192 -4.81 -10.41 22.10
C ARG A 192 -3.31 -10.74 21.97
N GLU A 193 -2.86 -11.21 20.81
CA GLU A 193 -1.47 -11.51 20.55
C GLU A 193 -0.68 -10.24 20.28
N LYS A 194 0.32 -9.94 21.09
CA LYS A 194 1.12 -8.71 21.01
C LYS A 194 1.70 -8.46 19.61
N PHE A 195 2.20 -9.51 18.95
CA PHE A 195 2.69 -9.41 17.58
C PHE A 195 1.57 -9.00 16.61
N PHE A 196 0.40 -9.59 16.77
CA PHE A 196 -0.74 -9.29 15.89
C PHE A 196 -1.31 -7.88 16.16
N GLN A 197 -1.30 -7.41 17.40
CA GLN A 197 -1.65 -6.01 17.75
C GLN A 197 -0.76 -5.00 17.01
N MET A 198 0.54 -5.29 16.89
CA MET A 198 1.44 -4.47 16.08
C MET A 198 1.03 -4.46 14.60
N LEU A 199 0.67 -5.61 14.03
CA LEU A 199 0.17 -5.70 12.65
C LEU A 199 -1.15 -4.96 12.46
N LEU A 200 -2.06 -5.02 13.44
CA LEU A 200 -3.30 -4.23 13.42
C LEU A 200 -3.02 -2.73 13.50
N ALA A 201 -2.04 -2.30 14.27
CA ALA A 201 -1.63 -0.91 14.30
C ALA A 201 -1.05 -0.46 12.94
N TRP A 202 -0.33 -1.33 12.22
CA TRP A 202 0.12 -1.05 10.86
C TRP A 202 -1.05 -0.94 9.87
N LEU A 203 -1.99 -1.88 9.94
CA LEU A 203 -3.22 -1.83 9.14
C LEU A 203 -4.01 -0.56 9.42
N ALA A 204 -4.12 -0.16 10.69
CA ALA A 204 -4.80 1.07 11.08
C ALA A 204 -4.12 2.32 10.47
N CYS A 205 -2.78 2.36 10.39
CA CYS A 205 -2.08 3.43 9.68
C CYS A 205 -2.46 3.49 8.20
N ASP A 206 -2.49 2.33 7.51
CA ASP A 206 -2.86 2.30 6.08
C ASP A 206 -4.33 2.67 5.87
N VAL A 207 -5.23 2.12 6.67
CA VAL A 207 -6.67 2.46 6.62
C VAL A 207 -6.87 3.95 6.89
N THR A 208 -6.19 4.51 7.88
CA THR A 208 -6.29 5.95 8.18
C THR A 208 -5.78 6.78 7.01
N LEU A 209 -4.61 6.47 6.48
CA LEU A 209 -3.99 7.25 5.41
C LEU A 209 -4.75 7.13 4.10
N HIS A 210 -5.05 5.92 3.66
CA HIS A 210 -5.59 5.68 2.32
C HIS A 210 -7.11 5.70 2.26
N LEU A 211 -7.80 5.16 3.28
CA LEU A 211 -9.25 5.08 3.25
C LEU A 211 -9.92 6.27 3.97
N ILE A 212 -9.46 6.68 5.18
CA ILE A 212 -10.09 7.78 5.91
C ILE A 212 -9.66 9.12 5.30
N LEU A 213 -8.35 9.39 5.22
CA LEU A 213 -7.82 10.63 4.67
C LEU A 213 -7.88 10.69 3.14
N GLY A 214 -8.05 9.55 2.46
CA GLY A 214 -8.16 9.49 1.01
C GLY A 214 -6.86 9.72 0.25
N PHE A 215 -5.70 9.54 0.90
CA PHE A 215 -4.41 9.69 0.24
C PHE A 215 -4.19 8.56 -0.78
N GLY A 216 -4.12 8.91 -2.06
CA GLY A 216 -3.99 7.94 -3.14
C GLY A 216 -5.15 6.95 -3.23
N ILE A 217 -6.37 7.34 -2.85
CA ILE A 217 -7.52 6.44 -2.75
C ILE A 217 -7.92 5.82 -4.08
N ASN A 218 -7.66 6.49 -5.20
CA ASN A 218 -7.94 5.98 -6.54
C ASN A 218 -7.02 4.81 -6.93
N GLU A 219 -5.87 4.72 -6.26
CA GLU A 219 -4.80 3.76 -6.54
C GLU A 219 -4.48 2.92 -5.30
N VAL A 220 -5.41 2.81 -4.36
CA VAL A 220 -5.18 2.14 -3.08
C VAL A 220 -4.74 0.67 -3.22
N TYR A 221 -5.13 0.00 -4.30
CA TYR A 221 -4.68 -1.36 -4.61
C TYR A 221 -3.16 -1.46 -4.82
N ILE A 222 -2.49 -0.38 -5.29
CA ILE A 222 -1.03 -0.35 -5.42
C ILE A 222 -0.35 -0.42 -4.04
N MET A 223 -1.03 0.13 -3.02
CA MET A 223 -0.52 0.14 -1.64
C MET A 223 -0.72 -1.18 -0.90
N THR A 224 -1.29 -2.20 -1.57
CA THR A 224 -1.60 -3.52 -0.99
C THR A 224 -0.39 -4.22 -0.39
N ALA A 225 0.81 -4.05 -0.97
CA ALA A 225 2.05 -4.60 -0.43
C ALA A 225 2.32 -4.17 1.03
N GLY A 226 1.75 -3.03 1.45
CA GLY A 226 1.90 -2.51 2.80
C GLY A 226 1.07 -3.23 3.88
N TRP A 227 0.02 -4.00 3.51
CA TRP A 227 -0.90 -4.59 4.47
C TRP A 227 -1.44 -5.97 4.12
N ALA A 228 -1.50 -6.39 2.85
CA ALA A 228 -2.16 -7.63 2.44
C ALA A 228 -1.56 -8.89 3.08
N PHE A 229 -0.26 -8.88 3.43
CA PHE A 229 0.38 -9.98 4.15
C PHE A 229 -0.22 -10.22 5.54
N ILE A 230 -0.98 -9.28 6.11
CA ILE A 230 -1.67 -9.44 7.38
C ILE A 230 -2.82 -10.44 7.27
N ILE A 231 -3.45 -10.54 6.07
CA ILE A 231 -4.55 -11.47 5.80
C ILE A 231 -4.15 -12.93 6.09
N PRO A 232 -3.14 -13.50 5.42
CA PRO A 232 -2.74 -14.89 5.69
C PRO A 232 -2.23 -15.10 7.11
N ILE A 233 -1.62 -14.10 7.74
CA ILE A 233 -1.20 -14.19 9.15
C ILE A 233 -2.43 -14.33 10.07
N ALA A 234 -3.47 -13.52 9.87
CA ALA A 234 -4.72 -13.59 10.63
C ALA A 234 -5.39 -14.95 10.46
N ILE A 235 -5.50 -15.44 9.23
CA ILE A 235 -6.06 -16.76 8.91
C ILE A 235 -5.22 -17.87 9.55
N GLY A 236 -3.89 -17.75 9.61
CA GLY A 236 -3.02 -18.68 10.32
C GLY A 236 -3.31 -18.76 11.82
N PHE A 237 -3.62 -17.62 12.47
CA PHE A 237 -4.08 -17.62 13.86
C PHE A 237 -5.44 -18.29 14.02
N LEU A 238 -6.37 -18.11 13.07
CA LEU A 238 -7.66 -18.77 13.05
C LEU A 238 -7.47 -20.29 12.97
N LEU A 239 -6.66 -20.77 12.02
CA LEU A 239 -6.35 -22.21 11.86
C LEU A 239 -5.84 -22.87 13.15
N ARG A 240 -4.97 -22.18 13.88
CA ARG A 240 -4.42 -22.69 15.16
C ARG A 240 -5.46 -22.88 16.27
N LYS A 241 -6.62 -22.24 16.17
CA LYS A 241 -7.70 -22.29 17.17
C LYS A 241 -8.83 -23.25 16.79
N LEU A 242 -8.89 -23.67 15.54
CA LEU A 242 -9.91 -24.60 15.07
C LEU A 242 -9.61 -26.04 15.54
N SER A 243 -10.66 -26.80 15.76
CA SER A 243 -10.51 -28.26 15.94
C SER A 243 -10.01 -28.90 14.64
N THR A 244 -9.38 -30.07 14.77
CA THR A 244 -8.72 -30.76 13.66
C THR A 244 -9.61 -30.90 12.41
N LYS A 245 -10.89 -31.27 12.58
CA LYS A 245 -11.85 -31.42 11.47
C LYS A 245 -12.04 -30.11 10.69
N TYR A 246 -12.31 -29.00 11.39
CA TYR A 246 -12.52 -27.69 10.76
C TYR A 246 -11.23 -27.11 10.19
N ALA A 247 -10.09 -27.39 10.82
CA ALA A 247 -8.79 -26.98 10.29
C ALA A 247 -8.47 -27.67 8.96
N TYR A 248 -8.76 -28.96 8.81
CA TYR A 248 -8.60 -29.67 7.53
C TYR A 248 -9.50 -29.09 6.44
N PHE A 249 -10.78 -28.84 6.75
CA PHE A 249 -11.70 -28.23 5.79
C PHE A 249 -11.23 -26.83 5.36
N LEU A 250 -10.83 -25.99 6.32
CA LEU A 250 -10.32 -24.66 6.02
C LEU A 250 -9.02 -24.70 5.20
N ASN A 251 -8.09 -25.59 5.54
CA ASN A 251 -6.86 -25.78 4.74
C ASN A 251 -7.17 -26.20 3.31
N PHE A 252 -8.09 -27.12 3.10
CA PHE A 252 -8.53 -27.53 1.76
C PHE A 252 -9.09 -26.31 0.97
N LEU A 253 -9.97 -25.53 1.58
CA LEU A 253 -10.53 -24.32 0.97
C LEU A 253 -9.43 -23.30 0.63
N LEU A 254 -8.47 -23.08 1.52
CA LEU A 254 -7.36 -22.17 1.30
C LEU A 254 -6.44 -22.64 0.17
N ILE A 255 -6.20 -23.94 0.03
CA ILE A 255 -5.46 -24.51 -1.08
C ILE A 255 -6.18 -24.22 -2.39
N LEU A 256 -7.49 -24.46 -2.47
CA LEU A 256 -8.29 -24.15 -3.66
C LEU A 256 -8.20 -22.67 -4.05
N PHE A 257 -8.36 -21.77 -3.08
CA PHE A 257 -8.22 -20.32 -3.34
C PHE A 257 -6.81 -19.96 -3.76
N THR A 258 -5.80 -20.51 -3.13
CA THR A 258 -4.40 -20.24 -3.48
C THR A 258 -4.09 -20.67 -4.91
N VAL A 259 -4.52 -21.89 -5.28
CA VAL A 259 -4.33 -22.41 -6.65
C VAL A 259 -5.11 -21.55 -7.66
N TYR A 260 -6.37 -21.22 -7.36
CA TYR A 260 -7.16 -20.34 -8.22
C TYR A 260 -6.50 -18.96 -8.41
N LEU A 261 -6.11 -18.31 -7.32
CA LEU A 261 -5.48 -16.99 -7.37
C LEU A 261 -4.12 -17.02 -8.08
N ALA A 262 -3.31 -18.05 -7.83
CA ALA A 262 -2.02 -18.21 -8.49
C ALA A 262 -2.18 -18.39 -10.00
N ILE A 263 -3.10 -19.24 -10.44
CA ILE A 263 -3.35 -19.47 -11.87
C ILE A 263 -3.98 -18.22 -12.50
N TYR A 264 -5.01 -17.63 -11.88
CA TYR A 264 -5.72 -16.50 -12.44
C TYR A 264 -4.86 -15.23 -12.47
N ASN A 265 -4.32 -14.83 -11.33
CA ASN A 265 -3.49 -13.61 -11.24
C ASN A 265 -2.16 -13.79 -11.95
N GLY A 266 -1.49 -14.95 -11.75
CA GLY A 266 -0.23 -15.27 -12.41
C GLY A 266 -0.37 -15.36 -13.93
N GLY A 267 -1.45 -15.97 -14.41
CA GLY A 267 -1.78 -16.04 -15.83
C GLY A 267 -2.00 -14.66 -16.45
N ASN A 268 -2.75 -13.78 -15.77
CA ASN A 268 -2.95 -12.40 -16.22
C ASN A 268 -1.62 -11.62 -16.29
N ILE A 269 -0.76 -11.76 -15.29
CA ILE A 269 0.56 -11.10 -15.26
C ILE A 269 1.44 -11.65 -16.39
N ALA A 270 1.51 -12.97 -16.53
CA ALA A 270 2.29 -13.60 -17.60
C ALA A 270 1.82 -13.15 -18.99
N GLN A 271 0.51 -13.13 -19.22
CA GLN A 271 -0.05 -12.63 -20.48
C GLN A 271 0.32 -11.16 -20.74
N TYR A 272 0.30 -10.31 -19.72
CA TYR A 272 0.69 -8.91 -19.85
C TYR A 272 2.18 -8.75 -20.19
N LEU A 273 3.06 -9.56 -19.61
CA LEU A 273 4.49 -9.48 -19.85
C LEU A 273 4.93 -10.06 -21.21
N LEU A 274 4.07 -10.88 -21.83
CA LEU A 274 4.35 -11.51 -23.13
C LEU A 274 3.74 -10.73 -24.32
N LEU A 275 2.93 -9.69 -24.06
CA LEU A 275 2.40 -8.76 -25.06
C LEU A 275 3.35 -7.59 -25.28
#